data_913364d9ddfb4ef787cd82f3673e0782
#
_entry.id   913364d9ddfb4ef787cd82f3673e0782
#
_cell.length_a   1.000
_cell.length_b   1.000
_cell.length_c   1.000
_cell.angle_alpha   90.00
_cell.angle_beta   90.00
_cell.angle_gamma   90.00
#
_symmetry.space_group_name_H-M   'P 1'
#
loop_
_entity.id
_entity.type
_entity.pdbx_description
1 polymer ?
#
loop_
_entity_poly.entity_id
_entity_poly.type
_entity_poly.pdbx_seq_one_letter_code
_entity_poly.pdbx_strand_id
1 'polypeptide(L)'
;MAAAQPKKMLIMHILDILRKYTDENHRLSQKEIGEILKTEYDMVVDRKSIKRNLMDLIDLGFGIEYSESVRMVRDKATGKLEESCFLSDFYLVREFTDSELRLLIDSLLFSKHIPYSQCKELIGKLEGLSNRYFRARVGHIRTMPDLSLHSQQLFYTIEVLDEAISKGRQVSFTYNSYGTDKKLHPRRNSAGNLREYIVNPYQIAAANGRYYLICNYDKYDNVAHYRLDRITNIKLLPTPAKPVEQVKGLEHGFDLPRHMAEHVYMFPGESGPVTFRAKKYLLNDIIDWFGGGVTFFDETGEEV
;
A
#
# COMPACT_ATOMS: atom_id res chain seq x y z
N MET A 1 -11.83 37.31 17.00
CA MET A 1 -12.59 36.41 17.90
C MET A 1 -13.05 35.22 17.07
N ALA A 2 -12.60 34.01 17.37
CA ALA A 2 -13.08 32.79 16.69
C ALA A 2 -14.57 32.61 17.08
N ALA A 3 -15.45 32.37 16.12
CA ALA A 3 -16.84 32.08 16.37
C ALA A 3 -16.98 30.82 17.22
N ALA A 4 -17.76 30.88 18.31
CA ALA A 4 -18.01 29.74 19.18
C ALA A 4 -18.50 28.56 18.34
N GLN A 5 -17.81 27.41 18.47
CA GLN A 5 -18.11 26.22 17.67
C GLN A 5 -19.54 25.71 17.96
N PRO A 6 -20.31 25.28 16.96
CA PRO A 6 -21.67 24.81 17.18
C PRO A 6 -21.64 23.53 18.04
N LYS A 7 -22.49 23.43 19.07
CA LYS A 7 -22.62 22.25 19.94
C LYS A 7 -22.87 20.96 19.16
N LYS A 8 -23.41 21.03 17.96
CA LYS A 8 -23.62 19.90 17.04
C LYS A 8 -22.33 19.20 16.60
N MET A 9 -21.20 19.92 16.65
CA MET A 9 -19.89 19.38 16.26
C MET A 9 -19.20 18.59 17.38
N LEU A 10 -19.76 18.57 18.59
CA LEU A 10 -19.14 17.95 19.77
C LEU A 10 -18.77 16.48 19.53
N ILE A 11 -19.67 15.69 18.95
CA ILE A 11 -19.44 14.26 18.68
C ILE A 11 -18.26 14.06 17.70
N MET A 12 -18.14 14.91 16.68
CA MET A 12 -17.03 14.85 15.72
C MET A 12 -15.70 15.24 16.36
N HIS A 13 -15.69 16.23 17.24
CA HIS A 13 -14.49 16.62 17.97
C HIS A 13 -14.04 15.54 18.96
N ILE A 14 -14.98 14.89 19.65
CA ILE A 14 -14.65 13.76 20.52
C ILE A 14 -14.02 12.62 19.70
N LEU A 15 -14.60 12.27 18.55
CA LEU A 15 -14.04 11.26 17.66
C LEU A 15 -12.64 11.65 17.16
N ASP A 16 -12.43 12.92 16.79
CA ASP A 16 -11.13 13.42 16.35
C ASP A 16 -10.08 13.36 17.48
N ILE A 17 -10.47 13.70 18.71
CA ILE A 17 -9.63 13.55 19.91
C ILE A 17 -9.23 12.09 20.11
N LEU A 18 -10.17 11.16 20.07
CA LEU A 18 -9.87 9.73 20.21
C LEU A 18 -8.93 9.25 19.12
N ARG A 19 -9.14 9.67 17.86
CA ARG A 19 -8.25 9.35 16.74
C ARG A 19 -6.84 9.87 16.92
N LYS A 20 -6.67 11.07 17.44
CA LYS A 20 -5.35 11.71 17.58
C LYS A 20 -4.58 11.27 18.81
N TYR A 21 -5.29 11.06 19.92
CA TYR A 21 -4.68 11.01 21.26
C TYR A 21 -4.81 9.66 21.94
N THR A 22 -5.46 8.66 21.32
CA THR A 22 -5.67 7.38 22.01
C THR A 22 -5.16 6.18 21.24
N ASP A 23 -4.74 5.17 21.97
CA ASP A 23 -4.49 3.78 21.60
C ASP A 23 -4.59 2.90 22.84
N GLU A 24 -4.30 1.60 22.73
CA GLU A 24 -4.32 0.65 23.85
C GLU A 24 -3.45 1.10 25.04
N ASN A 25 -2.35 1.82 24.77
CA ASN A 25 -1.40 2.29 25.77
C ASN A 25 -1.65 3.73 26.23
N HIS A 26 -2.41 4.51 25.45
CA HIS A 26 -2.72 5.90 25.68
C HIS A 26 -4.24 6.08 25.71
N ARG A 27 -4.80 6.03 26.91
CA ARG A 27 -6.23 6.11 27.13
C ARG A 27 -6.60 7.44 27.76
N LEU A 28 -7.79 7.93 27.49
CA LEU A 28 -8.25 9.22 28.00
C LEU A 28 -9.47 9.05 28.91
N SER A 29 -9.46 9.72 30.05
CA SER A 29 -10.64 9.92 30.88
C SER A 29 -11.56 10.99 30.27
N GLN A 30 -12.83 11.02 30.69
CA GLN A 30 -13.76 12.09 30.31
C GLN A 30 -13.27 13.48 30.70
N LYS A 31 -12.47 13.59 31.78
CA LYS A 31 -11.89 14.85 32.22
C LYS A 31 -10.84 15.33 31.20
N GLU A 32 -9.92 14.47 30.79
CA GLU A 32 -8.89 14.79 29.82
C GLU A 32 -9.49 15.13 28.45
N ILE A 33 -10.52 14.39 27.99
CA ILE A 33 -11.26 14.74 26.78
C ILE A 33 -11.85 16.16 26.89
N GLY A 34 -12.43 16.50 28.05
CA GLY A 34 -12.96 17.84 28.32
C GLY A 34 -11.88 18.95 28.30
N GLU A 35 -10.70 18.66 28.81
CA GLU A 35 -9.55 19.58 28.77
C GLU A 35 -9.06 19.81 27.34
N ILE A 36 -8.98 18.76 26.53
CA ILE A 36 -8.60 18.86 25.10
C ILE A 36 -9.67 19.62 24.31
N LEU A 37 -10.97 19.34 24.55
CA LEU A 37 -12.06 20.10 23.93
C LEU A 37 -11.96 21.59 24.22
N LYS A 38 -11.60 21.95 25.44
CA LYS A 38 -11.44 23.34 25.85
C LYS A 38 -10.22 23.97 25.17
N THR A 39 -9.09 23.28 25.12
CA THR A 39 -7.81 23.86 24.64
C THR A 39 -7.69 23.89 23.13
N GLU A 40 -8.17 22.86 22.41
CA GLU A 40 -8.02 22.78 20.95
C GLU A 40 -9.25 23.23 20.17
N TYR A 41 -10.44 23.10 20.75
CA TYR A 41 -11.71 23.39 20.05
C TYR A 41 -12.49 24.56 20.68
N ASP A 42 -11.94 25.20 21.71
CA ASP A 42 -12.59 26.30 22.45
C ASP A 42 -14.02 25.94 22.92
N MET A 43 -14.20 24.66 23.34
CA MET A 43 -15.48 24.11 23.78
C MET A 43 -15.44 23.73 25.28
N VAL A 44 -16.28 24.38 26.09
CA VAL A 44 -16.49 23.98 27.49
C VAL A 44 -17.72 23.09 27.58
N VAL A 45 -17.51 21.84 27.94
CA VAL A 45 -18.55 20.78 27.93
C VAL A 45 -18.59 20.06 29.27
N ASP A 46 -19.79 19.75 29.76
CA ASP A 46 -19.96 18.93 30.95
C ASP A 46 -19.72 17.44 30.70
N ARG A 47 -19.34 16.72 31.75
CA ARG A 47 -19.02 15.28 31.68
C ARG A 47 -20.18 14.41 31.19
N LYS A 48 -21.43 14.78 31.52
CA LYS A 48 -22.61 14.00 31.08
C LYS A 48 -22.76 14.07 29.58
N SER A 49 -22.52 15.25 28.99
CA SER A 49 -22.54 15.44 27.54
C SER A 49 -21.41 14.70 26.85
N ILE A 50 -20.20 14.68 27.42
CA ILE A 50 -19.08 13.88 26.88
C ILE A 50 -19.43 12.38 26.93
N LYS A 51 -19.90 11.86 28.09
CA LYS A 51 -20.31 10.47 28.23
C LYS A 51 -21.36 10.08 27.19
N ARG A 52 -22.42 10.89 27.04
CA ARG A 52 -23.49 10.62 26.07
C ARG A 52 -22.93 10.50 24.65
N ASN A 53 -22.12 11.46 24.21
CA ASN A 53 -21.55 11.41 22.85
C ASN A 53 -20.58 10.23 22.66
N LEU A 54 -19.87 9.80 23.69
CA LEU A 54 -19.05 8.57 23.64
C LEU A 54 -19.92 7.32 23.45
N MET A 55 -21.05 7.23 24.19
CA MET A 55 -21.99 6.12 24.01
C MET A 55 -22.66 6.16 22.64
N ASP A 56 -23.07 7.36 22.16
CA ASP A 56 -23.63 7.53 20.83
C ASP A 56 -22.65 7.06 19.73
N LEU A 57 -21.34 7.29 19.90
CA LEU A 57 -20.32 6.80 18.98
C LEU A 57 -20.20 5.26 19.00
N ILE A 58 -20.27 4.66 20.20
CA ILE A 58 -20.27 3.20 20.35
C ILE A 58 -21.51 2.60 19.68
N ASP A 59 -22.67 3.18 19.91
CA ASP A 59 -23.94 2.74 19.31
C ASP A 59 -23.95 2.88 17.77
N LEU A 60 -23.19 3.84 17.23
CA LEU A 60 -22.95 4.01 15.81
C LEU A 60 -21.93 3.01 15.21
N GLY A 61 -21.35 2.14 16.05
CA GLY A 61 -20.43 1.08 15.61
C GLY A 61 -18.95 1.46 15.62
N PHE A 62 -18.55 2.60 16.20
CA PHE A 62 -17.15 2.87 16.44
C PHE A 62 -16.59 1.97 17.54
N GLY A 63 -15.47 1.29 17.26
CA GLY A 63 -14.78 0.45 18.23
C GLY A 63 -14.12 1.28 19.33
N ILE A 64 -14.91 1.76 20.29
CA ILE A 64 -14.41 2.50 21.46
C ILE A 64 -14.44 1.58 22.66
N GLU A 65 -13.28 1.32 23.23
CA GLU A 65 -13.15 0.56 24.48
C GLU A 65 -12.93 1.49 25.65
N TYR A 66 -13.33 1.03 26.84
CA TYR A 66 -13.25 1.77 28.10
C TYR A 66 -13.17 0.83 29.30
N SER A 67 -12.75 1.38 30.44
CA SER A 67 -12.76 0.68 31.73
C SER A 67 -13.97 1.07 32.55
N GLU A 68 -14.58 0.09 33.24
CA GLU A 68 -15.66 0.31 34.18
C GLU A 68 -15.15 0.17 35.61
N SER A 69 -15.55 1.10 36.47
CA SER A 69 -15.29 1.03 37.92
C SER A 69 -16.56 1.34 38.70
N VAL A 70 -16.90 0.47 39.63
CA VAL A 70 -18.04 0.70 40.54
C VAL A 70 -17.52 1.39 41.81
N ARG A 71 -18.17 2.47 42.21
CA ARG A 71 -17.86 3.21 43.45
C ARG A 71 -19.11 3.52 44.19
N MET A 72 -19.02 3.43 45.52
CA MET A 72 -20.11 3.88 46.43
C MET A 72 -20.09 5.41 46.44
N VAL A 73 -21.17 6.00 45.97
CA VAL A 73 -21.36 7.45 45.94
C VAL A 73 -22.55 7.80 46.83
N ARG A 74 -22.39 8.84 47.64
CA ARG A 74 -23.51 9.33 48.46
C ARG A 74 -24.45 10.14 47.57
N ASP A 75 -25.68 9.67 47.44
CA ASP A 75 -26.73 10.42 46.74
C ASP A 75 -27.02 11.73 47.48
N LYS A 76 -27.05 12.83 46.74
CA LYS A 76 -27.20 14.18 47.30
C LYS A 76 -28.61 14.47 47.84
N ALA A 77 -29.64 13.75 47.35
CA ALA A 77 -31.04 13.95 47.78
C ALA A 77 -31.42 13.07 48.93
N THR A 78 -30.97 11.80 48.94
CA THR A 78 -31.35 10.79 49.97
C THR A 78 -30.30 10.61 51.03
N GLY A 79 -29.05 11.05 50.82
CA GLY A 79 -27.93 10.86 51.73
C GLY A 79 -27.43 9.39 51.83
N LYS A 80 -28.05 8.46 51.10
CA LYS A 80 -27.66 7.02 51.11
C LYS A 80 -26.47 6.78 50.20
N LEU A 81 -25.68 5.75 50.53
CA LEU A 81 -24.63 5.26 49.66
C LEU A 81 -25.26 4.36 48.59
N GLU A 82 -25.03 4.72 47.32
CA GLU A 82 -25.50 3.95 46.17
C GLU A 82 -24.31 3.58 45.28
N GLU A 83 -24.37 2.40 44.68
CA GLU A 83 -23.39 1.98 43.71
C GLU A 83 -23.52 2.81 42.42
N SER A 84 -22.43 3.40 41.97
CA SER A 84 -22.39 4.16 40.72
C SER A 84 -21.28 3.62 39.84
N CYS A 85 -21.62 3.35 38.56
CA CYS A 85 -20.69 2.89 37.56
C CYS A 85 -20.04 4.09 36.86
N PHE A 86 -18.71 4.15 36.90
CA PHE A 86 -17.91 5.17 36.27
C PHE A 86 -17.15 4.56 35.06
N LEU A 87 -17.27 5.21 33.94
CA LEU A 87 -16.56 4.86 32.73
C LEU A 87 -15.34 5.78 32.59
N SER A 88 -14.17 5.18 32.32
CA SER A 88 -12.90 5.86 32.15
C SER A 88 -12.03 5.15 31.12
N ASP A 89 -10.85 5.69 30.84
CA ASP A 89 -9.81 5.04 30.03
C ASP A 89 -10.30 4.68 28.62
N PHE A 90 -10.96 5.63 27.99
CA PHE A 90 -11.48 5.47 26.64
C PHE A 90 -10.35 5.48 25.61
N TYR A 91 -10.40 4.55 24.66
CA TYR A 91 -9.57 4.59 23.48
C TYR A 91 -10.30 4.04 22.25
N LEU A 92 -9.89 4.49 21.08
CA LEU A 92 -10.43 4.04 19.80
C LEU A 92 -9.61 2.84 19.30
N VAL A 93 -10.27 1.71 19.09
CA VAL A 93 -9.72 0.56 18.39
C VAL A 93 -9.54 0.92 16.91
N ARG A 94 -8.40 0.61 16.35
CA ARG A 94 -8.05 0.99 14.97
C ARG A 94 -8.19 -0.19 14.04
N GLU A 95 -8.49 0.11 12.77
CA GLU A 95 -8.51 -0.89 11.70
C GLU A 95 -7.13 -1.54 11.49
N PHE A 96 -6.07 -0.72 11.57
CA PHE A 96 -4.69 -1.15 11.42
C PHE A 96 -3.93 -1.00 12.75
N THR A 97 -3.21 -2.04 13.11
CA THR A 97 -2.21 -1.96 14.19
C THR A 97 -1.00 -1.14 13.75
N ASP A 98 -0.23 -0.63 14.70
CA ASP A 98 1.01 0.08 14.42
C ASP A 98 2.02 -0.77 13.64
N SER A 99 2.04 -2.10 13.88
CA SER A 99 2.92 -3.03 13.18
C SER A 99 2.52 -3.22 11.71
N GLU A 100 1.23 -3.32 11.44
CA GLU A 100 0.71 -3.43 10.06
C GLU A 100 0.95 -2.14 9.27
N LEU A 101 0.67 -0.97 9.86
CA LEU A 101 0.98 0.31 9.23
C LEU A 101 2.48 0.46 8.97
N ARG A 102 3.32 0.01 9.91
CA ARG A 102 4.75 0.00 9.75
C ARG A 102 5.18 -0.86 8.57
N LEU A 103 4.65 -2.08 8.45
CA LEU A 103 4.94 -2.98 7.33
C LEU A 103 4.55 -2.36 5.98
N LEU A 104 3.39 -1.69 5.91
CA LEU A 104 2.95 -0.98 4.71
C LEU A 104 3.89 0.17 4.35
N ILE A 105 4.32 0.96 5.33
CA ILE A 105 5.27 2.06 5.12
C ILE A 105 6.63 1.51 4.65
N ASP A 106 7.15 0.48 5.29
CA ASP A 106 8.42 -0.14 4.90
C ASP A 106 8.33 -0.71 3.48
N SER A 107 7.20 -1.33 3.10
CA SER A 107 6.96 -1.82 1.74
C SER A 107 6.99 -0.70 0.69
N LEU A 108 6.44 0.48 1.00
CA LEU A 108 6.55 1.66 0.13
C LEU A 108 8.01 2.14 0.01
N LEU A 109 8.76 2.13 1.12
CA LEU A 109 10.17 2.57 1.13
C LEU A 109 11.07 1.64 0.33
N PHE A 110 10.79 0.34 0.29
CA PHE A 110 11.50 -0.65 -0.53
C PHE A 110 11.06 -0.66 -1.99
N SER A 111 9.99 0.05 -2.33
CA SER A 111 9.52 0.15 -3.71
C SER A 111 10.55 0.87 -4.59
N LYS A 112 10.96 0.21 -5.69
CA LYS A 112 11.95 0.75 -6.64
C LYS A 112 11.29 1.49 -7.82
N HIS A 113 9.98 1.66 -7.81
CA HIS A 113 9.22 2.21 -8.94
C HIS A 113 8.38 3.43 -8.59
N ILE A 114 8.17 3.72 -7.31
CA ILE A 114 7.42 4.89 -6.86
C ILE A 114 8.42 6.05 -6.66
N PRO A 115 8.19 7.22 -7.29
CA PRO A 115 9.00 8.41 -7.05
C PRO A 115 8.98 8.80 -5.56
N TYR A 116 10.09 9.26 -5.04
CA TYR A 116 10.22 9.62 -3.62
C TYR A 116 9.16 10.62 -3.15
N SER A 117 8.81 11.60 -3.97
CA SER A 117 7.76 12.59 -3.65
C SER A 117 6.39 11.93 -3.43
N GLN A 118 6.02 10.99 -4.31
CA GLN A 118 4.76 10.22 -4.19
C GLN A 118 4.82 9.23 -3.02
N CYS A 119 5.96 8.58 -2.82
CA CYS A 119 6.19 7.71 -1.66
C CYS A 119 5.98 8.47 -0.36
N LYS A 120 6.58 9.67 -0.22
CA LYS A 120 6.42 10.54 0.94
C LYS A 120 4.96 10.96 1.17
N GLU A 121 4.23 11.28 0.11
CA GLU A 121 2.80 11.63 0.21
C GLU A 121 1.96 10.45 0.71
N LEU A 122 2.19 9.24 0.15
CA LEU A 122 1.50 8.02 0.57
C LEU A 122 1.82 7.65 2.02
N ILE A 123 3.08 7.76 2.44
CA ILE A 123 3.50 7.55 3.83
C ILE A 123 2.75 8.51 4.75
N GLY A 124 2.66 9.79 4.40
CA GLY A 124 1.91 10.77 5.19
C GLY A 124 0.41 10.42 5.31
N LYS A 125 -0.19 9.84 4.27
CA LYS A 125 -1.58 9.33 4.32
C LYS A 125 -1.70 8.13 5.25
N LEU A 126 -0.76 7.16 5.18
CA LEU A 126 -0.74 6.00 6.08
C LEU A 126 -0.51 6.40 7.54
N GLU A 127 0.41 7.32 7.80
CA GLU A 127 0.63 7.89 9.13
C GLU A 127 -0.65 8.56 9.68
N GLY A 128 -1.48 9.12 8.79
CA GLY A 128 -2.77 9.72 9.13
C GLY A 128 -3.82 8.71 9.62
N LEU A 129 -3.64 7.41 9.34
CA LEU A 129 -4.52 6.34 9.84
C LEU A 129 -4.23 5.95 11.29
N SER A 130 -3.11 6.39 11.85
CA SER A 130 -2.76 6.19 13.24
C SER A 130 -2.75 7.50 14.04
N ASN A 131 -2.21 7.46 15.24
CA ASN A 131 -2.17 8.58 16.18
C ASN A 131 -0.82 9.33 16.15
N ARG A 132 -0.74 10.37 16.98
CA ARG A 132 0.47 11.17 17.16
C ARG A 132 1.68 10.37 17.66
N TYR A 133 1.45 9.30 18.41
CA TYR A 133 2.51 8.48 19.00
C TYR A 133 3.17 7.58 17.95
N PHE A 134 2.40 7.06 17.02
CA PHE A 134 2.91 6.29 15.88
C PHE A 134 3.83 7.14 14.99
N ARG A 135 3.40 8.36 14.64
CA ARG A 135 4.20 9.29 13.82
C ARG A 135 5.58 9.55 14.40
N ALA A 136 5.67 9.68 15.74
CA ALA A 136 6.96 9.88 16.41
C ALA A 136 7.90 8.66 16.26
N ARG A 137 7.35 7.43 16.20
CA ARG A 137 8.14 6.19 16.08
C ARG A 137 8.67 5.93 14.68
N VAL A 138 7.94 6.30 13.63
CA VAL A 138 8.35 6.05 12.23
C VAL A 138 9.27 7.13 11.67
N GLY A 139 9.45 8.24 12.36
CA GLY A 139 10.32 9.34 11.95
C GLY A 139 11.83 8.98 11.80
N HIS A 140 12.23 7.80 12.25
CA HIS A 140 13.61 7.29 12.11
C HIS A 140 13.86 6.56 10.79
N ILE A 141 12.81 6.22 10.03
CA ILE A 141 12.96 5.53 8.76
C ILE A 141 13.22 6.60 7.70
N ARG A 142 14.40 6.50 7.11
CA ARG A 142 14.79 7.34 5.98
C ARG A 142 15.10 6.45 4.79
N THR A 143 14.50 6.74 3.67
CA THR A 143 14.94 6.17 2.40
C THR A 143 16.28 6.79 2.00
N MET A 144 17.07 6.03 1.26
CA MET A 144 18.17 6.63 0.50
C MET A 144 17.62 7.73 -0.42
N PRO A 145 18.39 8.81 -0.65
CA PRO A 145 18.01 9.83 -1.64
C PRO A 145 17.66 9.16 -2.95
N ASP A 146 16.58 9.62 -3.56
CA ASP A 146 16.11 9.08 -4.84
C ASP A 146 17.10 9.40 -5.95
N LEU A 147 17.96 8.44 -6.24
CA LEU A 147 18.86 8.48 -7.40
C LEU A 147 18.18 7.93 -8.65
N SER A 148 16.94 7.47 -8.54
CA SER A 148 16.23 6.83 -9.63
C SER A 148 15.34 7.81 -10.38
N LEU A 149 15.45 7.76 -11.70
CA LEU A 149 14.64 8.51 -12.64
C LEU A 149 13.31 7.79 -12.83
N HIS A 150 12.31 8.12 -12.04
CA HIS A 150 10.98 7.48 -12.11
C HIS A 150 10.02 8.29 -12.98
N SER A 151 9.17 7.59 -13.71
CA SER A 151 8.06 8.20 -14.43
C SER A 151 6.98 8.66 -13.44
N GLN A 152 6.61 9.93 -13.49
CA GLN A 152 5.47 10.47 -12.72
C GLN A 152 4.12 9.90 -13.17
N GLN A 153 4.10 9.19 -14.31
CA GLN A 153 2.90 8.65 -14.96
C GLN A 153 2.56 7.22 -14.52
N LEU A 154 3.30 6.64 -13.57
CA LEU A 154 3.12 5.23 -13.20
C LEU A 154 1.68 4.90 -12.78
N PHE A 155 1.08 5.67 -11.90
CA PHE A 155 -0.29 5.42 -11.43
C PHE A 155 -1.30 5.53 -12.56
N TYR A 156 -1.19 6.55 -13.39
CA TYR A 156 -2.02 6.68 -14.59
C TYR A 156 -1.85 5.49 -15.54
N THR A 157 -0.62 5.01 -15.71
CA THR A 157 -0.34 3.83 -16.54
C THR A 157 -1.03 2.58 -15.97
N ILE A 158 -1.01 2.40 -14.65
CA ILE A 158 -1.70 1.29 -13.97
C ILE A 158 -3.20 1.39 -14.20
N GLU A 159 -3.82 2.55 -13.97
CA GLU A 159 -5.27 2.77 -14.15
C GLU A 159 -5.73 2.43 -15.58
N VAL A 160 -5.01 2.92 -16.58
CA VAL A 160 -5.34 2.63 -18.00
C VAL A 160 -5.19 1.14 -18.31
N LEU A 161 -4.17 0.47 -17.76
CA LEU A 161 -3.96 -0.96 -17.97
C LEU A 161 -5.02 -1.81 -17.26
N ASP A 162 -5.38 -1.46 -16.03
CA ASP A 162 -6.46 -2.15 -15.29
C ASP A 162 -7.79 -2.04 -16.04
N GLU A 163 -8.10 -0.85 -16.57
CA GLU A 163 -9.27 -0.65 -17.41
C GLU A 163 -9.22 -1.49 -18.69
N ALA A 164 -8.05 -1.51 -19.36
CA ALA A 164 -7.86 -2.25 -20.60
C ALA A 164 -8.00 -3.76 -20.41
N ILE A 165 -7.37 -4.30 -19.35
CA ILE A 165 -7.45 -5.72 -18.99
C ILE A 165 -8.90 -6.10 -18.64
N SER A 166 -9.55 -5.31 -17.79
CA SER A 166 -10.93 -5.56 -17.37
C SER A 166 -11.93 -5.53 -18.53
N LYS A 167 -11.70 -4.66 -19.53
CA LYS A 167 -12.56 -4.52 -20.71
C LYS A 167 -12.15 -5.40 -21.90
N GLY A 168 -11.04 -6.15 -21.79
CA GLY A 168 -10.50 -6.94 -22.90
C GLY A 168 -10.15 -6.07 -24.11
N ARG A 169 -9.45 -4.94 -23.91
CA ARG A 169 -9.11 -3.98 -24.96
C ARG A 169 -7.60 -3.85 -25.13
N GLN A 170 -7.19 -3.51 -26.36
CA GLN A 170 -5.81 -3.16 -26.66
C GLN A 170 -5.44 -1.81 -26.05
N VAL A 171 -4.12 -1.63 -25.83
CA VAL A 171 -3.54 -0.34 -25.49
C VAL A 171 -2.43 0.01 -26.48
N SER A 172 -2.23 1.32 -26.69
CA SER A 172 -1.03 1.81 -27.36
C SER A 172 -0.19 2.64 -26.39
N PHE A 173 1.14 2.61 -26.54
CA PHE A 173 2.05 3.40 -25.74
C PHE A 173 3.40 3.61 -26.43
N THR A 174 4.18 4.57 -25.91
CA THR A 174 5.59 4.74 -26.21
C THR A 174 6.43 4.05 -25.15
N TYR A 175 7.40 3.21 -25.55
CA TYR A 175 8.32 2.55 -24.63
C TYR A 175 9.69 3.19 -24.67
N ASN A 176 10.26 3.48 -23.50
CA ASN A 176 11.48 4.23 -23.33
C ASN A 176 12.65 3.36 -22.89
N SER A 177 13.86 3.82 -23.17
CA SER A 177 15.12 3.24 -22.68
C SER A 177 15.98 4.35 -22.09
N TYR A 178 16.80 4.03 -21.10
CA TYR A 178 17.77 4.98 -20.55
C TYR A 178 18.91 5.22 -21.52
N GLY A 179 19.25 6.49 -21.70
CA GLY A 179 20.49 6.92 -22.35
C GLY A 179 21.65 7.06 -21.37
N THR A 180 22.84 7.37 -21.90
CA THR A 180 24.03 7.66 -21.08
C THR A 180 23.90 8.94 -20.26
N ASP A 181 22.99 9.83 -20.65
CA ASP A 181 22.57 11.01 -19.90
C ASP A 181 21.65 10.68 -18.71
N LYS A 182 21.40 9.39 -18.46
CA LYS A 182 20.50 8.86 -17.39
C LYS A 182 19.04 9.29 -17.53
N LYS A 183 18.61 9.75 -18.70
CA LYS A 183 17.22 10.11 -19.01
C LYS A 183 16.54 9.03 -19.83
N LEU A 184 15.22 8.99 -19.73
CA LEU A 184 14.39 8.12 -20.56
C LEU A 184 14.22 8.73 -21.95
N HIS A 185 14.58 7.94 -22.97
CA HIS A 185 14.42 8.30 -24.38
C HIS A 185 13.46 7.32 -25.06
N PRO A 186 12.50 7.82 -25.84
CA PRO A 186 11.57 6.96 -26.56
C PRO A 186 12.32 6.13 -27.62
N ARG A 187 11.98 4.86 -27.69
CA ARG A 187 12.53 3.98 -28.73
C ARG A 187 12.04 4.40 -30.09
N ARG A 188 12.94 4.31 -31.06
CA ARG A 188 12.67 4.65 -32.46
C ARG A 188 12.73 3.40 -33.33
N ASN A 189 12.01 3.42 -34.44
CA ASN A 189 12.10 2.40 -35.47
C ASN A 189 13.35 2.59 -36.36
N SER A 190 13.60 1.67 -37.29
CA SER A 190 14.72 1.73 -38.23
C SER A 190 14.74 2.98 -39.11
N ALA A 191 13.60 3.63 -39.30
CA ALA A 191 13.48 4.88 -40.05
C ALA A 191 13.67 6.14 -39.18
N GLY A 192 13.99 5.98 -37.87
CA GLY A 192 14.20 7.09 -36.92
C GLY A 192 12.92 7.68 -36.33
N ASN A 193 11.74 7.20 -36.70
CA ASN A 193 10.45 7.66 -36.15
C ASN A 193 10.19 7.06 -34.80
N LEU A 194 9.36 7.73 -33.95
CA LEU A 194 8.90 7.21 -32.69
C LEU A 194 8.18 5.87 -32.89
N ARG A 195 8.58 4.86 -32.11
CA ARG A 195 7.95 3.55 -32.16
C ARG A 195 6.77 3.52 -31.23
N GLU A 196 5.57 3.38 -31.76
CA GLU A 196 4.36 3.09 -31.02
C GLU A 196 4.23 1.58 -30.84
N TYR A 197 3.84 1.17 -29.63
CA TYR A 197 3.60 -0.22 -29.28
C TYR A 197 2.10 -0.42 -29.10
N ILE A 198 1.51 -1.27 -29.91
CA ILE A 198 0.11 -1.73 -29.76
C ILE A 198 0.16 -3.13 -29.20
N VAL A 199 -0.44 -3.34 -28.01
CA VAL A 199 -0.35 -4.59 -27.30
C VAL A 199 -1.70 -5.05 -26.77
N ASN A 200 -1.82 -6.36 -26.59
CA ASN A 200 -2.93 -7.04 -25.95
C ASN A 200 -2.55 -7.26 -24.48
N PRO A 201 -3.02 -6.46 -23.51
CA PRO A 201 -2.64 -6.57 -22.13
C PRO A 201 -3.39 -7.73 -21.45
N TYR A 202 -2.68 -8.53 -20.64
CA TYR A 202 -3.29 -9.68 -19.93
C TYR A 202 -3.16 -9.55 -18.42
N GLN A 203 -1.99 -9.13 -17.92
CA GLN A 203 -1.74 -9.07 -16.49
C GLN A 203 -0.71 -8.01 -16.14
N ILE A 204 -0.84 -7.42 -14.94
CA ILE A 204 0.22 -6.65 -14.29
C ILE A 204 0.83 -7.53 -13.20
N ALA A 205 2.16 -7.66 -13.21
CA ALA A 205 2.90 -8.43 -12.20
C ALA A 205 3.92 -7.54 -11.48
N ALA A 206 4.07 -7.77 -10.17
CA ALA A 206 5.12 -7.16 -9.37
C ALA A 206 6.27 -8.15 -9.20
N ALA A 207 7.47 -7.81 -9.64
CA ALA A 207 8.66 -8.62 -9.51
C ALA A 207 9.89 -7.73 -9.23
N ASN A 208 10.73 -8.14 -8.28
CA ASN A 208 11.98 -7.46 -7.95
C ASN A 208 11.80 -5.94 -7.66
N GLY A 209 10.70 -5.58 -6.98
CA GLY A 209 10.35 -4.20 -6.62
C GLY A 209 9.94 -3.34 -7.82
N ARG A 210 9.47 -3.94 -8.93
CA ARG A 210 9.01 -3.24 -10.14
C ARG A 210 7.72 -3.85 -10.65
N TYR A 211 6.94 -3.05 -11.38
CA TYR A 211 5.77 -3.52 -12.10
C TYR A 211 6.08 -3.82 -13.56
N TYR A 212 5.53 -4.92 -14.04
CA TYR A 212 5.64 -5.39 -15.41
C TYR A 212 4.26 -5.64 -16.00
N LEU A 213 4.07 -5.17 -17.22
CA LEU A 213 2.95 -5.59 -18.04
C LEU A 213 3.31 -6.88 -18.75
N ILE A 214 2.51 -7.91 -18.56
CA ILE A 214 2.54 -9.16 -19.30
C ILE A 214 1.48 -9.04 -20.40
N CYS A 215 1.92 -9.11 -21.65
CA CYS A 215 1.08 -8.84 -22.80
C CYS A 215 1.57 -9.62 -24.02
N ASN A 216 0.79 -9.55 -25.08
CA ASN A 216 1.25 -9.92 -26.43
C ASN A 216 1.43 -8.63 -27.25
N TYR A 217 2.55 -8.48 -27.93
CA TYR A 217 2.71 -7.42 -28.93
C TYR A 217 1.98 -7.84 -30.19
N ASP A 218 0.99 -7.07 -30.60
CA ASP A 218 0.03 -7.43 -31.63
C ASP A 218 0.62 -7.98 -32.94
N LYS A 219 1.82 -7.53 -33.25
CA LYS A 219 2.58 -7.95 -34.43
C LYS A 219 3.14 -9.38 -34.34
N TYR A 220 3.24 -9.96 -33.12
CA TYR A 220 3.86 -11.27 -32.87
C TYR A 220 2.91 -12.20 -32.10
N ASP A 221 3.23 -13.48 -32.04
CA ASP A 221 2.39 -14.47 -31.37
C ASP A 221 2.90 -14.89 -29.97
N ASN A 222 4.03 -14.35 -29.54
CA ASN A 222 4.63 -14.67 -28.25
C ASN A 222 4.27 -13.67 -27.15
N VAL A 223 4.53 -14.08 -25.90
CA VAL A 223 4.43 -13.20 -24.73
C VAL A 223 5.53 -12.17 -24.72
N ALA A 224 5.22 -10.97 -24.28
CA ALA A 224 6.14 -9.87 -24.10
C ALA A 224 5.98 -9.24 -22.71
N HIS A 225 7.08 -8.73 -22.17
CA HIS A 225 7.11 -8.06 -20.87
C HIS A 225 7.59 -6.62 -21.04
N TYR A 226 6.85 -5.67 -20.46
CA TYR A 226 7.22 -4.26 -20.45
C TYR A 226 7.20 -3.72 -19.04
N ARG A 227 8.27 -3.05 -18.62
CA ARG A 227 8.30 -2.35 -17.33
C ARG A 227 7.39 -1.13 -17.39
N LEU A 228 6.50 -1.00 -16.40
CA LEU A 228 5.52 0.11 -16.38
C LEU A 228 6.19 1.47 -16.24
N ASP A 229 7.27 1.57 -15.47
CA ASP A 229 8.03 2.81 -15.26
C ASP A 229 8.72 3.34 -16.54
N ARG A 230 8.74 2.55 -17.62
CA ARG A 230 9.27 2.94 -18.93
C ARG A 230 8.18 3.19 -19.98
N ILE A 231 6.91 3.06 -19.60
CA ILE A 231 5.77 3.33 -20.46
C ILE A 231 5.39 4.81 -20.32
N THR A 232 5.17 5.47 -21.46
CA THR A 232 4.65 6.84 -21.54
C THR A 232 3.60 6.94 -22.63
N ASN A 233 2.75 7.96 -22.57
CA ASN A 233 1.70 8.23 -23.56
C ASN A 233 0.75 7.03 -23.80
N ILE A 234 0.43 6.30 -22.74
CA ILE A 234 -0.48 5.15 -22.84
C ILE A 234 -1.90 5.61 -23.16
N LYS A 235 -2.57 4.84 -24.03
CA LYS A 235 -3.96 5.08 -24.46
C LYS A 235 -4.72 3.76 -24.54
N LEU A 236 -5.93 3.75 -24.04
CA LEU A 236 -6.89 2.67 -24.27
C LEU A 236 -7.37 2.74 -25.73
N LEU A 237 -7.39 1.60 -26.41
CA LEU A 237 -7.88 1.51 -27.78
C LEU A 237 -9.29 0.90 -27.82
N PRO A 238 -10.10 1.25 -28.82
CA PRO A 238 -11.43 0.64 -28.99
C PRO A 238 -11.35 -0.81 -29.49
N THR A 239 -10.19 -1.25 -29.98
CA THR A 239 -9.98 -2.58 -30.53
C THR A 239 -9.98 -3.63 -29.42
N PRO A 240 -10.72 -4.76 -29.57
CA PRO A 240 -10.64 -5.88 -28.65
C PRO A 240 -9.22 -6.46 -28.58
N ALA A 241 -8.80 -6.87 -27.40
CA ALA A 241 -7.54 -7.59 -27.22
C ALA A 241 -7.65 -9.01 -27.79
N LYS A 242 -6.54 -9.51 -28.33
CA LYS A 242 -6.40 -10.91 -28.74
C LYS A 242 -6.63 -11.81 -27.52
N PRO A 243 -7.48 -12.85 -27.60
CA PRO A 243 -7.66 -13.80 -26.51
C PRO A 243 -6.32 -14.42 -26.07
N VAL A 244 -6.14 -14.61 -24.78
CA VAL A 244 -4.87 -15.10 -24.20
C VAL A 244 -4.52 -16.50 -24.71
N GLU A 245 -5.51 -17.34 -24.96
CA GLU A 245 -5.37 -18.70 -25.48
C GLU A 245 -4.83 -18.76 -26.93
N GLN A 246 -4.86 -17.64 -27.65
CA GLN A 246 -4.29 -17.52 -28.99
C GLN A 246 -2.84 -17.08 -28.99
N VAL A 247 -2.25 -16.89 -27.80
CA VAL A 247 -0.84 -16.50 -27.66
C VAL A 247 0.01 -17.74 -27.42
N LYS A 248 1.09 -17.89 -28.19
CA LYS A 248 2.00 -19.02 -28.06
C LYS A 248 2.57 -19.12 -26.64
N GLY A 249 2.38 -20.27 -26.00
CA GLY A 249 2.79 -20.54 -24.62
C GLY A 249 1.73 -20.22 -23.56
N LEU A 250 0.51 -19.73 -23.99
CA LEU A 250 -0.62 -19.44 -23.11
C LEU A 250 -1.89 -20.15 -23.57
N GLU A 251 -1.80 -21.18 -24.39
CA GLU A 251 -2.93 -21.89 -25.01
C GLU A 251 -3.88 -22.52 -23.97
N HIS A 252 -3.41 -22.77 -22.77
CA HIS A 252 -4.19 -23.33 -21.65
C HIS A 252 -4.62 -22.27 -20.63
N GLY A 253 -4.55 -20.99 -20.99
CA GLY A 253 -4.79 -19.85 -20.09
C GLY A 253 -3.49 -19.36 -19.42
N PHE A 254 -3.63 -18.32 -18.60
CA PHE A 254 -2.50 -17.66 -17.95
C PHE A 254 -2.40 -18.10 -16.49
N ASP A 255 -1.33 -18.85 -16.18
CA ASP A 255 -0.95 -19.22 -14.81
C ASP A 255 0.16 -18.26 -14.30
N LEU A 256 -0.24 -17.23 -13.56
CA LEU A 256 0.69 -16.21 -13.05
C LEU A 256 1.77 -16.79 -12.13
N PRO A 257 1.48 -17.64 -11.12
CA PRO A 257 2.50 -18.23 -10.26
C PRO A 257 3.57 -18.97 -11.05
N ARG A 258 3.17 -19.83 -11.97
CA ARG A 258 4.09 -20.55 -12.84
C ARG A 258 4.90 -19.61 -13.72
N HIS A 259 4.25 -18.65 -14.35
CA HIS A 259 4.91 -17.66 -15.21
C HIS A 259 5.96 -16.86 -14.44
N MET A 260 5.67 -16.45 -13.21
CA MET A 260 6.61 -15.72 -12.35
C MET A 260 7.82 -16.57 -11.95
N ALA A 261 7.61 -17.87 -11.67
CA ALA A 261 8.68 -18.80 -11.33
C ALA A 261 9.61 -19.05 -12.53
N GLU A 262 9.06 -19.15 -13.72
CA GLU A 262 9.82 -19.37 -14.96
C GLU A 262 10.53 -18.10 -15.48
N HIS A 263 10.07 -16.90 -15.11
CA HIS A 263 10.58 -15.62 -15.62
C HIS A 263 11.07 -14.70 -14.48
N VAL A 264 12.05 -15.15 -13.72
CA VAL A 264 12.57 -14.48 -12.51
C VAL A 264 12.86 -12.98 -12.71
N TYR A 265 13.37 -12.58 -13.87
CA TYR A 265 13.63 -11.17 -14.23
C TYR A 265 12.74 -10.64 -15.36
N MET A 266 11.60 -11.31 -15.60
CA MET A 266 10.66 -10.91 -16.67
C MET A 266 11.31 -10.75 -18.05
N PHE A 267 12.29 -11.59 -18.37
CA PHE A 267 12.79 -11.72 -19.72
C PHE A 267 11.94 -12.73 -20.50
N PRO A 268 11.52 -12.40 -21.71
CA PRO A 268 10.82 -13.36 -22.57
C PRO A 268 11.83 -14.41 -23.09
N GLY A 269 11.38 -15.66 -23.17
CA GLY A 269 12.18 -16.78 -23.68
C GLY A 269 11.50 -18.11 -23.47
N GLU A 270 12.08 -19.17 -24.02
CA GLU A 270 11.65 -20.53 -23.73
C GLU A 270 12.23 -20.94 -22.38
N SER A 271 11.36 -21.51 -21.53
CA SER A 271 11.74 -21.99 -20.20
C SER A 271 12.30 -23.40 -20.33
N GLY A 272 13.41 -23.66 -19.65
CA GLY A 272 14.02 -25.00 -19.61
C GLY A 272 14.83 -25.20 -18.35
N PRO A 273 15.07 -26.46 -17.96
CA PRO A 273 15.90 -26.78 -16.81
C PRO A 273 17.36 -26.38 -17.08
N VAL A 274 17.98 -25.77 -16.10
CA VAL A 274 19.39 -25.39 -16.15
C VAL A 274 20.10 -26.01 -14.95
N THR A 275 21.20 -26.74 -15.22
CA THR A 275 22.08 -27.26 -14.19
C THR A 275 23.37 -26.46 -14.18
N PHE A 276 23.80 -26.04 -13.01
CA PHE A 276 25.04 -25.31 -12.82
C PHE A 276 25.71 -25.72 -11.50
N ARG A 277 27.00 -25.53 -11.42
CA ARG A 277 27.77 -25.78 -10.21
C ARG A 277 27.99 -24.47 -9.45
N ALA A 278 27.75 -24.49 -8.15
CA ALA A 278 27.89 -23.32 -7.30
C ALA A 278 28.73 -23.62 -6.04
N LYS A 279 29.37 -22.59 -5.54
CA LYS A 279 30.01 -22.65 -4.22
C LYS A 279 28.93 -22.62 -3.12
N LYS A 280 29.11 -23.41 -2.05
CA LYS A 280 28.13 -23.50 -0.95
C LYS A 280 27.77 -22.15 -0.29
N TYR A 281 28.67 -21.19 -0.27
CA TYR A 281 28.35 -19.86 0.29
C TYR A 281 27.30 -19.09 -0.52
N LEU A 282 27.02 -19.49 -1.77
CA LEU A 282 25.97 -18.90 -2.62
C LEU A 282 24.60 -19.57 -2.44
N LEU A 283 24.47 -20.59 -1.60
CA LEU A 283 23.21 -21.32 -1.41
C LEU A 283 22.05 -20.40 -1.00
N ASN A 284 22.31 -19.43 -0.13
CA ASN A 284 21.28 -18.47 0.28
C ASN A 284 20.79 -17.66 -0.91
N ASP A 285 21.70 -17.12 -1.72
CA ASP A 285 21.34 -16.34 -2.91
C ASP A 285 20.59 -17.18 -3.93
N ILE A 286 20.98 -18.45 -4.10
CA ILE A 286 20.30 -19.38 -5.01
C ILE A 286 18.88 -19.67 -4.54
N ILE A 287 18.68 -19.94 -3.24
CA ILE A 287 17.35 -20.17 -2.66
C ILE A 287 16.50 -18.89 -2.74
N ASP A 288 17.09 -17.74 -2.45
CA ASP A 288 16.38 -16.45 -2.54
C ASP A 288 15.93 -16.13 -3.97
N TRP A 289 16.69 -16.54 -4.98
CA TRP A 289 16.37 -16.27 -6.38
C TRP A 289 15.40 -17.25 -7.00
N PHE A 290 15.55 -18.54 -6.71
CA PHE A 290 14.83 -19.64 -7.38
C PHE A 290 13.80 -20.32 -6.46
N GLY A 291 13.80 -20.00 -5.16
CA GLY A 291 12.87 -20.57 -4.19
C GLY A 291 13.04 -22.08 -4.01
N GLY A 292 11.95 -22.74 -3.63
CA GLY A 292 11.93 -24.19 -3.39
C GLY A 292 11.97 -25.06 -4.65
N GLY A 293 12.04 -24.47 -5.85
CA GLY A 293 12.11 -25.20 -7.13
C GLY A 293 13.51 -25.72 -7.48
N VAL A 294 14.52 -25.42 -6.65
CA VAL A 294 15.91 -25.87 -6.86
C VAL A 294 16.11 -27.25 -6.27
N THR A 295 16.77 -28.13 -7.04
CA THR A 295 17.22 -29.42 -6.54
C THR A 295 18.75 -29.42 -6.48
N PHE A 296 19.29 -29.73 -5.32
CA PHE A 296 20.73 -29.85 -5.11
C PHE A 296 21.15 -31.30 -5.24
N PHE A 297 22.27 -31.56 -5.90
CA PHE A 297 22.88 -32.91 -6.06
C PHE A 297 24.41 -32.80 -6.24
N ASP A 298 25.10 -33.92 -6.13
CA ASP A 298 26.58 -34.01 -6.23
C ASP A 298 27.32 -33.09 -5.24
N GLU A 299 26.78 -32.97 -4.01
CA GLU A 299 27.33 -32.13 -2.97
C GLU A 299 28.74 -32.59 -2.54
N THR A 300 29.67 -31.63 -2.51
CA THR A 300 31.02 -31.80 -1.98
C THR A 300 31.24 -30.97 -0.72
N GLY A 301 32.47 -30.92 -0.18
CA GLY A 301 32.78 -30.02 0.95
C GLY A 301 32.58 -28.53 0.64
N GLU A 302 32.80 -28.08 -0.60
CA GLU A 302 32.81 -26.68 -1.01
C GLU A 302 31.76 -26.30 -2.07
N GLU A 303 31.29 -27.28 -2.85
CA GLU A 303 30.41 -27.06 -4.02
C GLU A 303 29.18 -27.96 -4.00
N VAL A 304 28.19 -27.56 -4.74
CA VAL A 304 26.94 -28.26 -5.04
C VAL A 304 26.54 -28.01 -6.50
#